data_58b2fd851a01f979391ae0208710fcb0
#
_entry.id   58b2fd851a01f979391ae0208710fcb0
#
_cell.length_a   1.000
_cell.length_b   1.000
_cell.length_c   1.000
_cell.angle_alpha   90.00
_cell.angle_beta   90.00
_cell.angle_gamma   90.00
#
_symmetry.space_group_name_H-M   'P 1'
#
loop_
_entity.id
_entity.type
_entity.pdbx_description
1 polymer ?
#
loop_
_entity_poly.entity_id
_entity_poly.type
_entity_poly.pdbx_seq_one_letter_code
_entity_poly.pdbx_strand_id
1 'polypeptide(L)'
;MMEERKIEGEGLSRREVMARTGWAGLGLAAGIVASGGMEKLWAQMAPRVDESSPRIFGATVEQLPAVDTRYPVIPSWGTELKQLAPNVFAYQQEGGTGHLNAGISNAGLFVGEDSMLVFDALGFPIQSKAFLASAKKASSGKPITHLINSHHHGDHVNGNQFFRPEAQIASHPYCQKEVIKAIPATPPMWTKMDGLADGTEPRKLVPPTVTFEDNLVYTIGGNRVEFRFIGPAHTWGDLVAYLPQHKILFAADLAFFNLVPYCHNAYISKWMEQIDKVMKWDVDVIVPGHGPVGGKKQLAEAGEYFHFLKPEVKKRYDAKMSPAAAAADIKMGKYDNWMGPERIVMNTVRLYDEFKGTLTPDIDVEGTKQAILEYNSIKAGEKSA
;
A
#
# COMPACT_ATOMS: atom_id res chain seq x y z
N MET A 1 30.00 10.44 -42.29
CA MET A 1 28.55 10.61 -42.23
C MET A 1 27.99 9.37 -41.55
N MET A 2 27.73 9.46 -40.27
CA MET A 2 27.05 8.41 -39.50
C MET A 2 25.67 8.96 -39.15
N GLU A 3 24.63 8.25 -39.62
CA GLU A 3 23.24 8.60 -39.37
C GLU A 3 22.91 8.41 -37.91
N GLU A 4 22.47 9.47 -37.25
CA GLU A 4 21.81 9.40 -35.94
C GLU A 4 20.43 8.77 -36.11
N ARG A 5 20.25 7.55 -35.63
CA ARG A 5 18.91 6.99 -35.45
C ARG A 5 18.28 7.62 -34.20
N LYS A 6 17.30 8.47 -34.43
CA LYS A 6 16.31 8.89 -33.44
C LYS A 6 15.59 7.64 -32.92
N ILE A 7 15.78 7.31 -31.65
CA ILE A 7 14.89 6.41 -30.93
C ILE A 7 13.74 7.27 -30.41
N GLU A 8 12.65 7.34 -31.15
CA GLU A 8 11.39 7.83 -30.63
C GLU A 8 10.85 6.76 -29.67
N GLY A 9 10.93 7.02 -28.36
CA GLY A 9 10.29 6.24 -27.34
C GLY A 9 8.79 6.47 -27.40
N GLU A 10 8.05 5.58 -28.08
CA GLU A 10 6.59 5.51 -27.95
C GLU A 10 6.24 5.23 -26.48
N GLY A 11 5.77 6.25 -25.80
CA GLY A 11 5.19 6.11 -24.46
C GLY A 11 3.97 5.22 -24.56
N LEU A 12 3.92 4.18 -23.74
CA LEU A 12 2.75 3.28 -23.65
C LEU A 12 1.48 4.11 -23.41
N SER A 13 0.44 3.84 -24.18
CA SER A 13 -0.86 4.48 -24.01
C SER A 13 -1.44 4.14 -22.62
N ARG A 14 -2.29 5.03 -22.05
CA ARG A 14 -3.02 4.76 -20.79
C ARG A 14 -3.68 3.38 -20.79
N ARG A 15 -4.13 2.90 -21.93
CA ARG A 15 -4.79 1.59 -22.10
C ARG A 15 -3.79 0.43 -22.00
N GLU A 16 -2.56 0.59 -22.49
CA GLU A 16 -1.48 -0.41 -22.40
C GLU A 16 -0.88 -0.47 -21.00
N VAL A 17 -0.75 0.67 -20.33
CA VAL A 17 -0.36 0.73 -18.91
C VAL A 17 -1.45 0.06 -18.07
N MET A 18 -2.72 0.38 -18.29
CA MET A 18 -3.85 -0.23 -17.55
C MET A 18 -3.96 -1.74 -17.79
N ALA A 19 -3.75 -2.22 -19.01
CA ALA A 19 -3.74 -3.66 -19.31
C ALA A 19 -2.56 -4.39 -18.64
N ARG A 20 -1.44 -3.69 -18.38
CA ARG A 20 -0.25 -4.23 -17.73
C ARG A 20 -0.26 -4.06 -16.20
N THR A 21 -0.99 -3.07 -15.68
CA THR A 21 -1.11 -2.78 -14.24
C THR A 21 -2.26 -3.50 -13.55
N GLY A 22 -3.04 -4.30 -14.25
CA GLY A 22 -4.15 -5.07 -13.69
C GLY A 22 -3.78 -5.97 -12.49
N TRP A 23 -2.50 -6.15 -12.24
CA TRP A 23 -1.94 -6.86 -11.09
C TRP A 23 -1.42 -5.94 -9.97
N ALA A 24 -1.34 -4.65 -10.19
CA ALA A 24 -0.78 -3.73 -9.21
C ALA A 24 -1.61 -3.64 -7.90
N GLY A 25 -2.89 -3.92 -7.95
CA GLY A 25 -3.72 -4.02 -6.76
C GLY A 25 -3.42 -5.23 -5.88
N LEU A 26 -2.77 -6.24 -6.45
CA LEU A 26 -2.30 -7.43 -5.73
C LEU A 26 -0.87 -7.28 -5.22
N GLY A 27 -0.18 -6.21 -5.59
CA GLY A 27 1.18 -5.92 -5.16
C GLY A 27 1.36 -5.77 -3.64
N LEU A 28 0.27 -5.57 -2.91
CA LEU A 28 0.22 -5.68 -1.45
C LEU A 28 0.60 -7.07 -0.94
N ALA A 29 0.40 -8.10 -1.75
CA ALA A 29 0.85 -9.44 -1.44
C ALA A 29 2.38 -9.60 -1.45
N ALA A 30 3.11 -8.66 -2.04
CA ALA A 30 4.57 -8.76 -2.11
C ALA A 30 5.26 -8.72 -0.75
N GLY A 31 4.64 -8.12 0.28
CA GLY A 31 5.10 -8.23 1.67
C GLY A 31 4.92 -9.61 2.29
N ILE A 32 4.06 -10.44 1.69
CA ILE A 32 3.67 -11.75 2.20
C ILE A 32 4.42 -12.88 1.50
N VAL A 33 5.13 -12.59 0.41
CA VAL A 33 5.88 -13.55 -0.40
C VAL A 33 7.00 -14.27 0.37
N ALA A 34 7.17 -13.95 1.64
CA ALA A 34 8.02 -14.73 2.55
C ALA A 34 7.58 -16.21 2.71
N SER A 35 6.34 -16.55 2.34
CA SER A 35 5.90 -17.94 2.30
C SER A 35 5.28 -18.19 0.93
N GLY A 36 5.93 -18.91 0.02
CA GLY A 36 5.43 -19.23 -1.34
C GLY A 36 4.01 -19.82 -1.43
N GLY A 37 3.26 -19.74 -0.32
CA GLY A 37 1.85 -20.05 -0.19
C GLY A 37 0.92 -18.91 -0.63
N MET A 38 1.33 -17.66 -0.50
CA MET A 38 0.44 -16.52 -0.81
C MET A 38 0.33 -16.21 -2.30
N GLU A 39 1.37 -16.42 -3.09
CA GLU A 39 1.25 -16.32 -4.57
C GLU A 39 0.23 -17.32 -5.11
N LYS A 40 0.27 -18.56 -4.59
CA LYS A 40 -0.73 -19.59 -4.91
C LYS A 40 -2.13 -19.21 -4.40
N LEU A 41 -2.20 -18.54 -3.26
CA LEU A 41 -3.44 -18.05 -2.69
C LEU A 41 -4.10 -17.00 -3.59
N TRP A 42 -3.33 -15.99 -4.00
CA TRP A 42 -3.85 -14.93 -4.88
C TRP A 42 -4.24 -15.47 -6.25
N ALA A 43 -3.48 -16.43 -6.81
CA ALA A 43 -3.84 -17.11 -8.05
C ALA A 43 -5.14 -17.95 -7.92
N GLN A 44 -5.47 -18.42 -6.72
CA GLN A 44 -6.72 -19.15 -6.44
C GLN A 44 -7.90 -18.22 -6.12
N MET A 45 -7.62 -17.00 -5.61
CA MET A 45 -8.62 -15.97 -5.33
C MET A 45 -9.10 -15.25 -6.60
N ALA A 46 -8.28 -15.20 -7.63
CA ALA A 46 -8.69 -14.64 -8.90
C ALA A 46 -9.87 -15.47 -9.45
N PRO A 47 -11.03 -14.88 -9.74
CA PRO A 47 -12.11 -15.61 -10.39
C PRO A 47 -11.56 -16.27 -11.66
N ARG A 48 -11.96 -17.52 -11.93
CA ARG A 48 -11.61 -18.20 -13.19
C ARG A 48 -12.29 -17.46 -14.32
N VAL A 49 -11.54 -16.68 -15.06
CA VAL A 49 -12.03 -15.83 -16.16
C VAL A 49 -11.53 -16.39 -17.47
N ASP A 50 -12.37 -16.31 -18.49
CA ASP A 50 -12.03 -16.61 -19.87
C ASP A 50 -10.77 -15.83 -20.31
N GLU A 51 -9.82 -16.54 -20.95
CA GLU A 51 -8.50 -16.01 -21.29
C GLU A 51 -8.53 -14.91 -22.37
N SER A 52 -9.67 -14.67 -23.01
CA SER A 52 -9.84 -13.72 -24.12
C SER A 52 -10.13 -12.27 -23.69
N SER A 53 -10.45 -12.01 -22.42
CA SER A 53 -10.81 -10.67 -21.93
C SER A 53 -9.65 -9.95 -21.22
N PRO A 54 -9.47 -8.64 -21.42
CA PRO A 54 -8.47 -7.88 -20.65
C PRO A 54 -8.79 -7.94 -19.16
N ARG A 55 -7.85 -8.48 -18.39
CA ARG A 55 -8.01 -8.72 -16.96
C ARG A 55 -7.48 -7.56 -16.14
N ILE A 56 -8.31 -7.03 -15.27
CA ILE A 56 -7.92 -6.16 -14.18
C ILE A 56 -8.22 -6.94 -12.90
N PHE A 57 -7.21 -7.30 -12.13
CA PHE A 57 -7.32 -8.17 -10.94
C PHE A 57 -7.93 -9.56 -11.23
N GLY A 58 -7.76 -10.10 -12.43
CA GLY A 58 -8.38 -11.36 -12.81
C GLY A 58 -9.88 -11.27 -13.09
N ALA A 59 -10.49 -10.09 -12.94
CA ALA A 59 -11.86 -9.80 -13.34
C ALA A 59 -11.89 -8.95 -14.63
N THR A 60 -12.87 -9.13 -15.50
CA THR A 60 -13.15 -8.17 -16.57
C THR A 60 -13.77 -6.90 -15.99
N VAL A 61 -13.70 -5.79 -16.73
CA VAL A 61 -14.35 -4.54 -16.30
C VAL A 61 -15.86 -4.74 -16.04
N GLU A 62 -16.47 -5.64 -16.79
CA GLU A 62 -17.90 -5.99 -16.66
C GLU A 62 -18.19 -6.81 -15.39
N GLN A 63 -17.18 -7.45 -14.80
CA GLN A 63 -17.32 -8.24 -13.56
C GLN A 63 -17.10 -7.42 -12.30
N LEU A 64 -16.63 -6.18 -12.43
CA LEU A 64 -16.56 -5.27 -11.30
C LEU A 64 -17.96 -4.84 -10.88
N PRO A 65 -18.22 -4.71 -9.56
CA PRO A 65 -19.47 -4.16 -9.09
C PRO A 65 -19.73 -2.79 -9.74
N ALA A 66 -20.94 -2.52 -10.16
CA ALA A 66 -21.33 -1.18 -10.58
C ALA A 66 -21.10 -0.20 -9.43
N VAL A 67 -20.52 0.95 -9.73
CA VAL A 67 -20.35 2.02 -8.75
C VAL A 67 -21.73 2.44 -8.24
N ASP A 68 -21.93 2.42 -6.93
CA ASP A 68 -23.18 2.89 -6.33
C ASP A 68 -23.24 4.42 -6.39
N THR A 69 -24.06 4.95 -7.29
CA THR A 69 -24.19 6.40 -7.52
C THR A 69 -24.76 7.19 -6.35
N ARG A 70 -25.24 6.52 -5.30
CA ARG A 70 -25.65 7.17 -4.05
C ARG A 70 -24.46 7.73 -3.26
N TYR A 71 -23.25 7.28 -3.56
CA TYR A 71 -22.03 7.71 -2.89
C TYR A 71 -21.13 8.51 -3.83
N PRO A 72 -20.25 9.36 -3.27
CA PRO A 72 -19.29 10.10 -4.09
C PRO A 72 -18.42 9.18 -4.94
N VAL A 73 -18.17 9.57 -6.18
CA VAL A 73 -17.20 8.90 -7.05
C VAL A 73 -15.80 9.17 -6.50
N ILE A 74 -14.99 8.11 -6.41
CA ILE A 74 -13.58 8.23 -6.00
C ILE A 74 -12.83 9.02 -7.07
N PRO A 75 -12.13 10.12 -6.71
CA PRO A 75 -11.39 10.91 -7.68
C PRO A 75 -10.20 10.14 -8.23
N SER A 76 -9.81 10.41 -9.47
CA SER A 76 -8.55 9.92 -10.03
C SER A 76 -7.37 10.74 -9.51
N TRP A 77 -6.20 10.14 -9.49
CA TRP A 77 -4.93 10.82 -9.25
C TRP A 77 -3.86 10.28 -10.20
N GLY A 78 -2.82 11.05 -10.47
CA GLY A 78 -1.80 10.70 -11.46
C GLY A 78 -0.49 10.26 -10.82
N THR A 79 0.34 9.56 -11.61
CA THR A 79 1.73 9.27 -11.27
C THR A 79 2.57 10.51 -11.51
N GLU A 80 2.83 11.27 -10.46
CA GLU A 80 3.59 12.52 -10.53
C GLU A 80 4.34 12.81 -9.24
N LEU A 81 5.40 13.61 -9.37
CA LEU A 81 6.08 14.21 -8.23
C LEU A 81 5.44 15.57 -7.93
N LYS A 82 4.53 15.60 -6.96
CA LYS A 82 3.79 16.79 -6.55
C LYS A 82 4.55 17.54 -5.47
N GLN A 83 4.86 18.81 -5.73
CA GLN A 83 5.45 19.67 -4.70
C GLN A 83 4.38 20.10 -3.69
N LEU A 84 4.65 19.88 -2.41
CA LEU A 84 3.78 20.23 -1.29
C LEU A 84 4.26 21.48 -0.52
N ALA A 85 5.59 21.67 -0.46
CA ALA A 85 6.26 22.82 0.13
C ALA A 85 7.64 22.99 -0.52
N PRO A 86 8.38 24.07 -0.24
CA PRO A 86 9.74 24.20 -0.74
C PRO A 86 10.59 22.98 -0.38
N ASN A 87 11.16 22.31 -1.41
CA ASN A 87 11.99 21.12 -1.27
C ASN A 87 11.28 19.86 -0.69
N VAL A 88 9.94 19.85 -0.64
CA VAL A 88 9.12 18.75 -0.12
C VAL A 88 8.17 18.29 -1.21
N PHE A 89 8.22 17.00 -1.56
CA PHE A 89 7.42 16.42 -2.63
C PHE A 89 6.80 15.11 -2.19
N ALA A 90 5.57 14.85 -2.66
CA ALA A 90 4.95 13.54 -2.64
C ALA A 90 4.99 12.92 -4.03
N TYR A 91 5.42 11.67 -4.14
CA TYR A 91 5.29 10.89 -5.36
C TYR A 91 4.03 10.06 -5.26
N GLN A 92 3.04 10.44 -6.06
CA GLN A 92 1.76 9.75 -6.12
C GLN A 92 1.80 8.73 -7.26
N GLN A 93 1.29 7.54 -7.02
CA GLN A 93 1.12 6.54 -8.06
C GLN A 93 -0.15 6.80 -8.86
N GLU A 94 -0.16 6.37 -10.12
CA GLU A 94 -1.33 6.48 -10.96
C GLU A 94 -2.47 5.67 -10.36
N GLY A 95 -3.61 6.32 -10.22
CA GLY A 95 -4.85 5.73 -9.72
C GLY A 95 -5.99 6.00 -10.68
N GLY A 96 -7.21 5.75 -10.25
CA GLY A 96 -8.42 5.97 -11.03
C GLY A 96 -9.65 5.90 -10.15
N THR A 97 -10.81 6.00 -10.77
CA THR A 97 -12.09 5.79 -10.10
C THR A 97 -12.40 4.31 -9.97
N GLY A 98 -13.06 3.90 -8.87
CA GLY A 98 -13.48 2.53 -8.65
C GLY A 98 -12.37 1.63 -8.08
N HIS A 99 -12.49 0.32 -8.31
CA HIS A 99 -11.73 -0.70 -7.60
C HIS A 99 -10.36 -1.04 -8.20
N LEU A 100 -9.87 -0.31 -9.18
CA LEU A 100 -8.84 -0.77 -10.11
C LEU A 100 -7.39 -0.64 -9.62
N ASN A 101 -7.10 0.20 -8.63
CA ASN A 101 -5.71 0.54 -8.24
C ASN A 101 -5.47 0.50 -6.72
N ALA A 102 -6.02 -0.50 -6.05
CA ALA A 102 -5.99 -0.62 -4.60
C ALA A 102 -4.59 -0.83 -3.98
N GLY A 103 -3.59 -1.23 -4.76
CA GLY A 103 -2.30 -1.67 -4.24
C GLY A 103 -1.11 -0.77 -4.57
N ILE A 104 -1.35 0.43 -5.08
CA ILE A 104 -0.28 1.34 -5.47
C ILE A 104 0.03 2.30 -4.32
N SER A 105 1.26 2.24 -3.81
CA SER A 105 1.72 3.07 -2.69
C SER A 105 2.26 4.43 -3.14
N ASN A 106 2.33 5.38 -2.21
CA ASN A 106 2.95 6.68 -2.36
C ASN A 106 4.32 6.72 -1.68
N ALA A 107 5.14 7.72 -2.02
CA ALA A 107 6.44 7.96 -1.41
C ALA A 107 6.70 9.46 -1.18
N GLY A 108 7.63 9.75 -0.28
CA GLY A 108 8.07 11.13 0.01
C GLY A 108 9.46 11.42 -0.53
N LEU A 109 9.70 12.67 -0.98
CA LEU A 109 11.01 13.16 -1.36
C LEU A 109 11.29 14.49 -0.68
N PHE A 110 12.46 14.60 -0.05
CA PHE A 110 12.97 15.79 0.60
C PHE A 110 14.32 16.17 -0.03
N VAL A 111 14.39 17.36 -0.64
CA VAL A 111 15.57 17.81 -1.39
C VAL A 111 16.39 18.74 -0.51
N GLY A 112 17.65 18.40 -0.30
CA GLY A 112 18.64 19.21 0.40
C GLY A 112 19.47 20.07 -0.53
N GLU A 113 20.49 20.71 0.03
CA GLU A 113 21.45 21.49 -0.73
C GLU A 113 22.31 20.57 -1.62
N ASP A 114 22.83 19.48 -1.07
CA ASP A 114 23.76 18.57 -1.74
C ASP A 114 23.21 17.14 -1.94
N SER A 115 22.09 16.82 -1.32
CA SER A 115 21.55 15.45 -1.31
C SER A 115 20.05 15.41 -1.20
N MET A 116 19.48 14.20 -1.31
CA MET A 116 18.07 13.93 -1.12
C MET A 116 17.87 12.86 -0.04
N LEU A 117 16.73 12.95 0.64
CA LEU A 117 16.19 11.92 1.53
C LEU A 117 14.83 11.46 0.97
N VAL A 118 14.58 10.17 1.04
CA VAL A 118 13.35 9.54 0.54
C VAL A 118 12.63 8.83 1.68
N PHE A 119 11.31 8.85 1.66
CA PHE A 119 10.41 8.08 2.52
C PHE A 119 9.64 7.08 1.67
N ASP A 120 9.91 5.80 1.85
CA ASP A 120 9.47 4.62 1.10
C ASP A 120 10.03 4.48 -0.33
N ALA A 121 10.28 3.23 -0.71
CA ALA A 121 10.98 2.85 -1.94
C ALA A 121 10.05 2.34 -3.05
N LEU A 122 8.75 2.24 -2.76
CA LEU A 122 7.75 1.62 -3.63
C LEU A 122 7.96 0.10 -3.84
N GLY A 123 7.08 -0.53 -4.63
CA GLY A 123 7.00 -1.98 -4.73
C GLY A 123 7.68 -2.60 -5.93
N PHE A 124 7.61 -1.97 -7.10
CA PHE A 124 7.97 -2.59 -8.37
C PHE A 124 9.08 -1.83 -9.10
N PRO A 125 9.91 -2.54 -9.91
CA PRO A 125 11.02 -1.95 -10.64
C PRO A 125 10.65 -0.70 -11.44
N ILE A 126 9.59 -0.77 -12.22
CA ILE A 126 9.14 0.34 -13.06
C ILE A 126 8.75 1.58 -12.23
N GLN A 127 8.09 1.36 -11.10
CA GLN A 127 7.65 2.44 -10.19
C GLN A 127 8.85 3.10 -9.51
N SER A 128 9.73 2.31 -8.91
CA SER A 128 10.92 2.81 -8.21
C SER A 128 11.87 3.54 -9.16
N LYS A 129 12.07 3.01 -10.37
CA LYS A 129 12.91 3.66 -11.39
C LYS A 129 12.31 4.98 -11.90
N ALA A 130 10.99 5.02 -12.12
CA ALA A 130 10.29 6.25 -12.52
C ALA A 130 10.34 7.32 -11.41
N PHE A 131 10.19 6.90 -10.15
CA PHE A 131 10.37 7.78 -9.00
C PHE A 131 11.79 8.34 -8.93
N LEU A 132 12.82 7.48 -9.05
CA LEU A 132 14.22 7.89 -9.07
C LEU A 132 14.51 8.90 -10.19
N ALA A 133 13.96 8.68 -11.39
CA ALA A 133 14.11 9.60 -12.51
C ALA A 133 13.47 10.97 -12.21
N SER A 134 12.26 10.96 -11.64
CA SER A 134 11.54 12.16 -11.22
C SER A 134 12.30 12.92 -10.12
N ALA A 135 12.82 12.20 -9.12
CA ALA A 135 13.60 12.76 -8.03
C ALA A 135 14.89 13.42 -8.52
N LYS A 136 15.63 12.76 -9.42
CA LYS A 136 16.84 13.32 -10.06
C LYS A 136 16.52 14.57 -10.85
N LYS A 137 15.41 14.60 -11.59
CA LYS A 137 14.99 15.79 -12.34
C LYS A 137 14.65 16.94 -11.39
N ALA A 138 13.88 16.71 -10.33
CA ALA A 138 13.47 17.74 -9.37
C ALA A 138 14.64 18.31 -8.56
N SER A 139 15.71 17.54 -8.36
CA SER A 139 16.88 17.93 -7.56
C SER A 139 18.07 18.39 -8.40
N SER A 140 17.97 18.45 -9.71
CA SER A 140 19.11 18.70 -10.62
C SER A 140 20.22 17.65 -10.48
N GLY A 141 19.85 16.39 -10.24
CA GLY A 141 20.77 15.26 -10.22
C GLY A 141 21.47 14.95 -8.89
N LYS A 142 21.01 15.56 -7.79
CA LYS A 142 21.58 15.28 -6.45
C LYS A 142 21.46 13.81 -6.07
N PRO A 143 22.41 13.25 -5.28
CA PRO A 143 22.34 11.87 -4.81
C PRO A 143 21.27 11.70 -3.74
N ILE A 144 20.66 10.51 -3.70
CA ILE A 144 19.82 10.07 -2.58
C ILE A 144 20.75 9.41 -1.56
N THR A 145 20.93 10.04 -0.42
CA THR A 145 21.83 9.56 0.64
C THR A 145 21.13 8.79 1.74
N HIS A 146 19.82 9.01 1.90
CA HIS A 146 19.02 8.37 2.92
C HIS A 146 17.67 7.91 2.37
N LEU A 147 17.26 6.73 2.80
CA LEU A 147 15.93 6.15 2.56
C LEU A 147 15.38 5.68 3.90
N ILE A 148 14.19 6.12 4.25
CA ILE A 148 13.49 5.65 5.45
C ILE A 148 12.31 4.80 4.99
N ASN A 149 12.25 3.53 5.43
CA ASN A 149 11.08 2.70 5.20
C ASN A 149 10.07 2.88 6.33
N SER A 150 8.83 3.15 5.96
CA SER A 150 7.72 3.32 6.92
C SER A 150 7.39 2.02 7.65
N HIS A 151 7.30 0.92 6.91
CA HIS A 151 7.01 -0.42 7.43
C HIS A 151 7.51 -1.49 6.44
N HIS A 152 7.28 -2.78 6.73
CA HIS A 152 7.91 -3.90 6.02
C HIS A 152 7.17 -4.41 4.79
N HIS A 153 6.00 -3.89 4.43
CA HIS A 153 5.26 -4.38 3.26
C HIS A 153 5.99 -4.10 1.95
N GLY A 154 5.80 -5.02 1.00
CA GLY A 154 6.61 -5.05 -0.20
C GLY A 154 6.50 -3.82 -1.08
N ASP A 155 5.34 -3.21 -1.13
CA ASP A 155 5.08 -1.97 -1.88
C ASP A 155 5.73 -0.72 -1.27
N HIS A 156 6.38 -0.84 -0.11
CA HIS A 156 7.19 0.19 0.54
C HIS A 156 8.68 -0.14 0.58
N VAL A 157 9.06 -1.44 0.54
CA VAL A 157 10.46 -1.87 0.73
C VAL A 157 11.08 -2.61 -0.45
N ASN A 158 10.29 -3.20 -1.36
CA ASN A 158 10.85 -3.99 -2.46
C ASN A 158 11.74 -3.16 -3.40
N GLY A 159 11.45 -1.85 -3.51
CA GLY A 159 12.27 -0.90 -4.27
C GLY A 159 13.62 -0.57 -3.65
N ASN A 160 13.90 -0.95 -2.39
CA ASN A 160 15.14 -0.64 -1.69
C ASN A 160 16.40 -1.00 -2.51
N GLN A 161 16.34 -2.05 -3.32
CA GLN A 161 17.45 -2.47 -4.17
C GLN A 161 17.90 -1.41 -5.18
N PHE A 162 17.00 -0.50 -5.60
CA PHE A 162 17.29 0.54 -6.59
C PHE A 162 17.91 1.79 -5.97
N PHE A 163 17.87 1.91 -4.65
CA PHE A 163 18.48 3.02 -3.89
C PHE A 163 19.88 2.69 -3.37
N ARG A 164 20.27 1.43 -3.39
CA ARG A 164 21.62 0.98 -3.03
C ARG A 164 22.55 1.01 -4.26
N PRO A 165 23.88 1.20 -4.06
CA PRO A 165 24.57 1.35 -2.77
C PRO A 165 24.56 2.77 -2.18
N GLU A 166 24.01 3.78 -2.86
CA GLU A 166 24.16 5.19 -2.50
C GLU A 166 23.44 5.56 -1.20
N ALA A 167 22.23 5.02 -0.98
CA ALA A 167 21.42 5.38 0.17
C ALA A 167 21.67 4.49 1.40
N GLN A 168 21.82 5.12 2.57
CA GLN A 168 21.67 4.44 3.86
C GLN A 168 20.17 4.22 4.11
N ILE A 169 19.78 2.98 4.40
CA ILE A 169 18.37 2.63 4.62
C ILE A 169 18.11 2.49 6.12
N ALA A 170 17.13 3.22 6.64
CA ALA A 170 16.73 3.16 8.04
C ALA A 170 15.23 2.81 8.19
N SER A 171 14.87 2.22 9.34
CA SER A 171 13.48 1.88 9.67
C SER A 171 13.31 1.64 11.19
N HIS A 172 12.07 1.36 11.60
CA HIS A 172 11.83 0.73 12.90
C HIS A 172 12.42 -0.69 12.95
N PRO A 173 12.96 -1.18 14.09
CA PRO A 173 13.53 -2.53 14.22
C PRO A 173 12.60 -3.65 13.76
N TYR A 174 11.30 -3.51 14.00
CA TYR A 174 10.31 -4.48 13.54
C TYR A 174 10.28 -4.60 12.01
N CYS A 175 10.32 -3.48 11.28
CA CYS A 175 10.39 -3.48 9.83
C CYS A 175 11.65 -4.21 9.33
N GLN A 176 12.82 -3.88 9.87
CA GLN A 176 14.08 -4.57 9.51
C GLN A 176 13.97 -6.09 9.74
N LYS A 177 13.46 -6.50 10.91
CA LYS A 177 13.29 -7.92 11.27
C LYS A 177 12.42 -8.66 10.25
N GLU A 178 11.27 -8.10 9.88
CA GLU A 178 10.34 -8.75 8.97
C GLU A 178 10.87 -8.78 7.52
N VAL A 179 11.59 -7.74 7.07
CA VAL A 179 12.26 -7.76 5.75
C VAL A 179 13.35 -8.85 5.73
N ILE A 180 14.16 -8.98 6.77
CA ILE A 180 15.18 -10.05 6.87
C ILE A 180 14.52 -11.44 6.86
N LYS A 181 13.44 -11.63 7.62
CA LYS A 181 12.66 -12.86 7.69
C LYS A 181 12.11 -13.27 6.30
N ALA A 182 11.78 -12.29 5.45
CA ALA A 182 11.24 -12.53 4.13
C ALA A 182 12.27 -12.94 3.06
N ILE A 183 13.57 -12.66 3.26
CA ILE A 183 14.62 -12.90 2.26
C ILE A 183 14.65 -14.35 1.76
N PRO A 184 14.64 -15.42 2.61
CA PRO A 184 14.77 -16.80 2.14
C PRO A 184 13.62 -17.26 1.23
N ALA A 185 12.46 -16.66 1.35
CA ALA A 185 11.27 -17.02 0.56
C ALA A 185 11.06 -16.11 -0.66
N THR A 186 11.90 -15.09 -0.83
CA THR A 186 11.79 -14.14 -1.95
C THR A 186 12.27 -14.78 -3.24
N PRO A 187 11.44 -14.83 -4.30
CA PRO A 187 11.88 -15.30 -5.61
C PRO A 187 13.08 -14.50 -6.11
N PRO A 188 14.08 -15.15 -6.77
CA PRO A 188 15.30 -14.47 -7.20
C PRO A 188 15.09 -13.50 -8.37
N MET A 189 13.96 -13.61 -9.06
CA MET A 189 13.60 -12.78 -10.21
C MET A 189 12.24 -12.18 -10.01
N TRP A 190 12.04 -10.97 -10.53
CA TRP A 190 10.71 -10.43 -10.74
C TRP A 190 9.97 -11.30 -11.75
N THR A 191 8.70 -11.56 -11.52
CA THR A 191 7.88 -12.37 -12.42
C THR A 191 6.96 -11.48 -13.25
N LYS A 192 6.48 -12.01 -14.39
CA LYS A 192 5.42 -11.34 -15.16
C LYS A 192 4.12 -11.16 -14.35
N MET A 193 3.94 -11.96 -13.29
CA MET A 193 2.80 -11.83 -12.38
C MET A 193 2.88 -10.56 -11.53
N ASP A 194 4.07 -9.97 -11.36
CA ASP A 194 4.23 -8.67 -10.70
C ASP A 194 3.77 -7.51 -11.60
N GLY A 195 3.20 -7.81 -12.76
CA GLY A 195 2.46 -6.95 -13.69
C GLY A 195 3.25 -5.78 -14.30
N LEU A 196 4.29 -5.34 -13.64
CA LEU A 196 5.11 -4.18 -13.99
C LEU A 196 6.59 -4.55 -14.20
N ALA A 197 6.92 -5.84 -14.23
CA ALA A 197 8.25 -6.36 -14.49
C ALA A 197 8.27 -7.10 -15.84
N ASP A 198 9.37 -6.98 -16.56
CA ASP A 198 9.59 -7.71 -17.82
C ASP A 198 9.97 -9.19 -17.59
N GLY A 199 10.13 -9.60 -16.32
CA GLY A 199 10.52 -10.95 -15.92
C GLY A 199 12.00 -11.25 -16.07
N THR A 200 12.82 -10.26 -16.44
CA THR A 200 14.28 -10.42 -16.66
C THR A 200 15.11 -9.77 -15.55
N GLU A 201 14.49 -8.96 -14.69
CA GLU A 201 15.18 -8.21 -13.66
C GLU A 201 15.36 -9.03 -12.37
N PRO A 202 16.57 -9.11 -11.80
CA PRO A 202 16.80 -9.75 -10.51
C PRO A 202 16.01 -9.07 -9.39
N ARG A 203 15.36 -9.87 -8.55
CA ARG A 203 14.68 -9.42 -7.34
C ARG A 203 15.57 -9.63 -6.13
N LYS A 204 15.86 -8.56 -5.41
CA LYS A 204 16.66 -8.61 -4.21
C LYS A 204 15.99 -7.80 -3.11
N LEU A 205 15.55 -8.47 -2.06
CA LEU A 205 15.16 -7.76 -0.84
C LEU A 205 16.41 -7.20 -0.16
N VAL A 206 16.40 -5.90 0.08
CA VAL A 206 17.48 -5.18 0.76
C VAL A 206 16.95 -4.65 2.06
N PRO A 207 17.31 -5.24 3.22
CA PRO A 207 16.82 -4.80 4.50
C PRO A 207 17.44 -3.44 4.90
N PRO A 208 16.74 -2.65 5.72
CA PRO A 208 17.32 -1.50 6.38
C PRO A 208 18.56 -1.90 7.19
N THR A 209 19.58 -1.03 7.21
CA THR A 209 20.84 -1.26 7.92
C THR A 209 20.96 -0.42 9.20
N VAL A 210 20.10 0.56 9.36
CA VAL A 210 19.98 1.42 10.55
C VAL A 210 18.59 1.27 11.11
N THR A 211 18.47 1.24 12.44
CA THR A 211 17.16 1.19 13.12
C THR A 211 17.07 2.25 14.20
N PHE A 212 15.84 2.71 14.45
CA PHE A 212 15.50 3.58 15.58
C PHE A 212 14.11 3.21 16.12
N GLU A 213 13.91 3.32 17.41
CA GLU A 213 12.69 2.84 18.08
C GLU A 213 11.60 3.92 18.16
N ASP A 214 11.96 5.17 18.44
CA ASP A 214 10.97 6.22 18.69
C ASP A 214 10.94 7.28 17.59
N ASN A 215 12.04 8.05 17.47
CA ASN A 215 12.10 9.20 16.58
C ASN A 215 13.48 9.31 15.92
N LEU A 216 13.46 9.75 14.68
CA LEU A 216 14.65 10.16 13.93
C LEU A 216 14.37 11.50 13.27
N VAL A 217 15.24 12.47 13.42
CA VAL A 217 15.04 13.82 12.88
C VAL A 217 16.15 14.17 11.90
N TYR A 218 15.73 14.60 10.72
CA TYR A 218 16.62 15.20 9.73
C TYR A 218 16.30 16.67 9.53
N THR A 219 17.33 17.49 9.32
CA THR A 219 17.19 18.82 8.76
C THR A 219 17.76 18.81 7.35
N ILE A 220 16.90 19.00 6.36
CA ILE A 220 17.26 18.89 4.94
C ILE A 220 16.53 19.94 4.10
N GLY A 221 17.28 20.71 3.29
CA GLY A 221 16.70 21.74 2.43
C GLY A 221 15.92 22.82 3.17
N GLY A 222 16.34 23.16 4.39
CA GLY A 222 15.62 24.08 5.29
C GLY A 222 14.43 23.46 6.02
N ASN A 223 14.16 22.17 5.81
CA ASN A 223 13.02 21.48 6.40
C ASN A 223 13.46 20.57 7.55
N ARG A 224 12.77 20.65 8.68
CA ARG A 224 12.84 19.68 9.76
C ARG A 224 11.85 18.55 9.46
N VAL A 225 12.35 17.35 9.22
CA VAL A 225 11.56 16.13 8.96
C VAL A 225 11.69 15.20 10.16
N GLU A 226 10.59 14.89 10.80
CA GLU A 226 10.54 14.04 11.98
C GLU A 226 9.92 12.69 11.62
N PHE A 227 10.73 11.65 11.55
CA PHE A 227 10.26 10.27 11.43
C PHE A 227 9.89 9.78 12.82
N ARG A 228 8.63 9.41 13.01
CA ARG A 228 8.09 9.03 14.32
C ARG A 228 7.46 7.66 14.25
N PHE A 229 7.80 6.82 15.23
CA PHE A 229 7.03 5.62 15.50
C PHE A 229 5.71 6.00 16.17
N ILE A 230 4.62 5.54 15.57
CA ILE A 230 3.28 5.87 16.08
C ILE A 230 2.67 4.77 16.96
N GLY A 231 3.34 3.62 17.06
CA GLY A 231 2.83 2.42 17.70
C GLY A 231 2.31 1.40 16.69
N PRO A 232 1.90 0.21 17.14
CA PRO A 232 1.22 -0.76 16.28
C PRO A 232 -0.06 -0.17 15.71
N ALA A 233 -0.24 -0.35 14.39
CA ALA A 233 -1.43 0.07 13.64
C ALA A 233 -1.66 -0.88 12.45
N HIS A 234 -1.23 -0.49 11.24
CA HIS A 234 -1.25 -1.30 10.04
C HIS A 234 -0.26 -2.49 10.12
N THR A 235 0.87 -2.24 10.76
CA THR A 235 1.84 -3.25 11.20
C THR A 235 2.24 -3.00 12.65
N TRP A 236 3.30 -3.65 13.10
CA TRP A 236 3.83 -3.47 14.46
C TRP A 236 5.04 -2.53 14.51
N GLY A 237 5.38 -1.89 13.39
CA GLY A 237 6.54 -1.03 13.25
C GLY A 237 6.31 0.21 12.38
N ASP A 238 5.11 0.79 12.42
CA ASP A 238 4.73 1.86 11.50
C ASP A 238 5.36 3.20 11.86
N LEU A 239 6.06 3.78 10.89
CA LEU A 239 6.63 5.12 10.95
C LEU A 239 5.81 6.08 10.09
N VAL A 240 5.75 7.32 10.53
CA VAL A 240 5.25 8.45 9.74
C VAL A 240 6.35 9.51 9.62
N ALA A 241 6.31 10.36 8.58
CA ALA A 241 7.19 11.51 8.46
C ALA A 241 6.39 12.80 8.64
N TYR A 242 6.70 13.59 9.67
CA TYR A 242 6.00 14.82 10.01
C TYR A 242 6.88 16.05 9.81
N LEU A 243 6.35 17.05 9.14
CA LEU A 243 6.98 18.35 8.91
C LEU A 243 6.16 19.44 9.62
N PRO A 244 6.47 19.75 10.90
CA PRO A 244 5.66 20.65 11.71
C PRO A 244 5.55 22.07 11.13
N GLN A 245 6.64 22.58 10.53
CA GLN A 245 6.68 23.93 9.95
C GLN A 245 5.76 24.10 8.74
N HIS A 246 5.39 23.01 8.07
CA HIS A 246 4.50 23.01 6.91
C HIS A 246 3.15 22.34 7.19
N LYS A 247 2.95 21.81 8.40
CA LYS A 247 1.77 21.02 8.78
C LYS A 247 1.49 19.87 7.80
N ILE A 248 2.55 19.24 7.30
CA ILE A 248 2.49 18.12 6.37
C ILE A 248 2.82 16.83 7.10
N LEU A 249 2.02 15.80 6.88
CA LEU A 249 2.25 14.45 7.35
C LEU A 249 2.29 13.48 6.18
N PHE A 250 3.39 12.77 6.01
CA PHE A 250 3.45 11.55 5.23
C PHE A 250 3.06 10.41 6.18
N ALA A 251 1.83 9.95 6.06
CA ALA A 251 1.22 9.05 7.01
C ALA A 251 1.55 7.57 6.73
N ALA A 252 2.11 7.27 5.56
CA ALA A 252 2.23 5.90 5.08
C ALA A 252 0.90 5.13 5.30
N ASP A 253 0.96 3.86 5.66
CA ASP A 253 -0.22 3.01 5.78
C ASP A 253 -1.02 3.21 7.08
N LEU A 254 -0.68 4.25 7.88
CA LEU A 254 -1.65 4.77 8.85
C LEU A 254 -2.90 5.27 8.13
N ALA A 255 -2.79 5.71 6.86
CA ALA A 255 -3.86 6.32 6.08
C ALA A 255 -4.05 5.63 4.72
N PHE A 256 -5.29 5.21 4.46
CA PHE A 256 -5.82 4.75 3.18
C PHE A 256 -6.96 5.67 2.79
N PHE A 257 -6.82 6.39 1.68
CA PHE A 257 -7.85 7.33 1.24
C PHE A 257 -8.60 6.79 0.02
N ASN A 258 -9.91 6.61 0.16
CA ASN A 258 -10.79 5.99 -0.83
C ASN A 258 -10.50 4.50 -1.11
N LEU A 259 -9.83 3.83 -0.19
CA LEU A 259 -9.54 2.41 -0.25
C LEU A 259 -9.95 1.75 1.06
N VAL A 260 -10.46 0.51 0.97
CA VAL A 260 -10.65 -0.33 2.16
C VAL A 260 -9.27 -0.69 2.71
N PRO A 261 -8.98 -0.35 3.98
CA PRO A 261 -7.69 -0.64 4.58
C PRO A 261 -7.31 -2.12 4.50
N TYR A 262 -6.03 -2.38 4.28
CA TYR A 262 -5.50 -3.73 4.26
C TYR A 262 -4.98 -4.12 5.65
N CYS A 263 -5.73 -4.95 6.37
CA CYS A 263 -5.49 -5.21 7.79
C CYS A 263 -4.73 -6.52 8.09
N HIS A 264 -4.09 -7.09 7.13
CA HIS A 264 -3.45 -8.40 7.17
C HIS A 264 -2.49 -8.62 8.37
N ASN A 265 -1.59 -7.65 8.65
CA ASN A 265 -0.74 -7.65 9.84
C ASN A 265 -1.22 -6.70 10.94
N ALA A 266 -2.40 -6.09 10.76
CA ALA A 266 -2.83 -4.98 11.57
C ALA A 266 -3.21 -5.40 13.00
N TYR A 267 -3.11 -4.41 13.89
CA TYR A 267 -3.80 -4.37 15.17
C TYR A 267 -4.87 -3.28 15.09
N ILE A 268 -6.06 -3.65 14.61
CA ILE A 268 -7.10 -2.68 14.20
C ILE A 268 -7.48 -1.76 15.37
N SER A 269 -7.66 -2.30 16.58
CA SER A 269 -8.00 -1.49 17.74
C SER A 269 -6.92 -0.46 18.07
N LYS A 270 -5.64 -0.82 17.93
CA LYS A 270 -4.52 0.12 18.11
C LYS A 270 -4.43 1.11 16.96
N TRP A 271 -4.73 0.67 15.75
CA TRP A 271 -4.75 1.56 14.59
C TRP A 271 -5.76 2.70 14.77
N MET A 272 -6.97 2.39 15.27
CA MET A 272 -7.98 3.40 15.63
C MET A 272 -7.42 4.42 16.64
N GLU A 273 -6.76 3.96 17.71
CA GLU A 273 -6.12 4.83 18.70
C GLU A 273 -5.05 5.74 18.07
N GLN A 274 -4.26 5.22 17.10
CA GLN A 274 -3.22 6.03 16.44
C GLN A 274 -3.83 7.08 15.50
N ILE A 275 -4.89 6.74 14.78
CA ILE A 275 -5.64 7.73 13.99
C ILE A 275 -6.14 8.86 14.89
N ASP A 276 -6.81 8.53 16.01
CA ASP A 276 -7.32 9.52 16.97
C ASP A 276 -6.22 10.41 17.57
N LYS A 277 -5.03 9.84 17.77
CA LYS A 277 -3.86 10.59 18.24
C LYS A 277 -3.35 11.56 17.18
N VAL A 278 -3.22 11.12 15.93
CA VAL A 278 -2.76 11.94 14.80
C VAL A 278 -3.78 13.02 14.44
N MET A 279 -5.07 12.76 14.59
CA MET A 279 -6.11 13.77 14.40
C MET A 279 -5.96 15.02 15.31
N LYS A 280 -5.24 14.87 16.45
CA LYS A 280 -4.92 15.98 17.37
C LYS A 280 -3.67 16.77 16.97
N TRP A 281 -2.87 16.28 16.02
CA TRP A 281 -1.67 16.97 15.56
C TRP A 281 -2.04 18.20 14.71
N ASP A 282 -1.14 19.18 14.66
CA ASP A 282 -1.30 20.36 13.78
C ASP A 282 -0.89 20.00 12.35
N VAL A 283 -1.83 19.38 11.61
CA VAL A 283 -1.63 18.88 10.25
C VAL A 283 -2.74 19.37 9.35
N ASP A 284 -2.37 19.91 8.20
CA ASP A 284 -3.30 20.37 7.15
C ASP A 284 -3.28 19.43 5.93
N VAL A 285 -2.09 18.93 5.57
CA VAL A 285 -1.88 18.07 4.40
C VAL A 285 -1.41 16.69 4.84
N ILE A 286 -2.07 15.65 4.36
CA ILE A 286 -1.73 14.25 4.63
C ILE A 286 -1.49 13.52 3.32
N VAL A 287 -0.29 12.96 3.18
CA VAL A 287 0.07 12.01 2.13
C VAL A 287 -0.18 10.62 2.70
N PRO A 288 -1.22 9.89 2.24
CA PRO A 288 -1.48 8.54 2.70
C PRO A 288 -0.47 7.56 2.11
N GLY A 289 -0.38 6.35 2.65
CA GLY A 289 0.32 5.26 1.96
C GLY A 289 -0.34 4.90 0.65
N HIS A 290 -1.66 4.94 0.62
CA HIS A 290 -2.47 4.63 -0.56
C HIS A 290 -3.58 5.66 -0.77
N GLY A 291 -3.76 6.06 -2.01
CA GLY A 291 -4.78 7.02 -2.41
C GLY A 291 -4.23 8.44 -2.65
N PRO A 292 -5.10 9.40 -2.98
CA PRO A 292 -4.70 10.76 -3.28
C PRO A 292 -4.26 11.53 -2.02
N VAL A 293 -3.41 12.54 -2.19
CA VAL A 293 -3.10 13.49 -1.11
C VAL A 293 -4.39 14.16 -0.62
N GLY A 294 -4.55 14.23 0.68
CA GLY A 294 -5.74 14.79 1.33
C GLY A 294 -5.37 15.51 2.63
N GLY A 295 -6.25 15.42 3.61
CA GLY A 295 -6.10 16.04 4.91
C GLY A 295 -6.85 15.30 6.01
N LYS A 296 -7.09 15.99 7.13
CA LYS A 296 -7.78 15.40 8.29
C LYS A 296 -9.20 14.87 7.97
N LYS A 297 -9.89 15.47 7.01
CA LYS A 297 -11.22 14.97 6.60
C LYS A 297 -11.12 13.53 6.09
N GLN A 298 -10.19 13.26 5.18
CA GLN A 298 -10.00 11.92 4.63
C GLN A 298 -9.45 10.93 5.68
N LEU A 299 -8.60 11.41 6.59
CA LEU A 299 -8.13 10.58 7.71
C LEU A 299 -9.26 10.21 8.67
N ALA A 300 -10.17 11.15 8.94
CA ALA A 300 -11.38 10.88 9.73
C ALA A 300 -12.27 9.84 9.04
N GLU A 301 -12.49 9.96 7.71
CA GLU A 301 -13.26 8.98 6.92
C GLU A 301 -12.63 7.58 6.95
N ALA A 302 -11.28 7.48 6.92
CA ALA A 302 -10.57 6.22 7.09
C ALA A 302 -10.76 5.65 8.50
N GLY A 303 -10.77 6.48 9.53
CA GLY A 303 -11.08 6.08 10.91
C GLY A 303 -12.53 5.62 11.07
N GLU A 304 -13.48 6.32 10.43
CA GLU A 304 -14.91 5.96 10.44
C GLU A 304 -15.15 4.55 9.88
N TYR A 305 -14.36 4.09 8.91
CA TYR A 305 -14.45 2.72 8.41
C TYR A 305 -14.24 1.70 9.54
N PHE A 306 -13.26 1.88 10.39
CA PHE A 306 -13.01 0.97 11.51
C PHE A 306 -14.08 1.07 12.60
N HIS A 307 -14.57 2.29 12.89
CA HIS A 307 -15.68 2.51 13.82
C HIS A 307 -16.97 1.87 13.33
N PHE A 308 -17.18 1.80 12.03
CA PHE A 308 -18.26 1.03 11.41
C PHE A 308 -18.01 -0.47 11.47
N LEU A 309 -16.83 -0.93 11.02
CA LEU A 309 -16.55 -2.35 10.82
C LEU A 309 -16.51 -3.14 12.14
N LYS A 310 -15.79 -2.63 13.13
CA LYS A 310 -15.53 -3.35 14.38
C LYS A 310 -16.80 -3.81 15.12
N PRO A 311 -17.82 -2.95 15.37
CA PRO A 311 -19.06 -3.39 15.99
C PRO A 311 -19.88 -4.33 15.11
N GLU A 312 -19.87 -4.15 13.77
CA GLU A 312 -20.58 -5.05 12.86
C GLU A 312 -19.95 -6.45 12.86
N VAL A 313 -18.63 -6.55 12.89
CA VAL A 313 -17.91 -7.82 13.03
C VAL A 313 -18.14 -8.41 14.41
N LYS A 314 -18.13 -7.61 15.49
CA LYS A 314 -18.37 -8.09 16.86
C LYS A 314 -19.73 -8.73 17.02
N LYS A 315 -20.77 -8.13 16.46
CA LYS A 315 -22.14 -8.68 16.47
C LYS A 315 -22.20 -10.08 15.87
N ARG A 316 -21.50 -10.31 14.76
CA ARG A 316 -21.48 -11.61 14.08
C ARG A 316 -20.57 -12.63 14.76
N TYR A 317 -19.47 -12.17 15.34
CA TYR A 317 -18.62 -12.97 16.21
C TYR A 317 -19.41 -13.53 17.39
N ASP A 318 -20.20 -12.69 18.07
CA ASP A 318 -21.05 -13.12 19.21
C ASP A 318 -22.16 -14.07 18.77
N ALA A 319 -22.67 -13.90 17.53
CA ALA A 319 -23.59 -14.84 16.89
C ALA A 319 -22.94 -16.15 16.40
N LYS A 320 -21.62 -16.34 16.63
CA LYS A 320 -20.86 -17.55 16.26
C LYS A 320 -20.77 -17.80 14.74
N MET A 321 -20.91 -16.77 13.94
CA MET A 321 -20.67 -16.88 12.50
C MET A 321 -19.18 -17.15 12.23
N SER A 322 -18.86 -17.80 11.09
CA SER A 322 -17.47 -17.85 10.60
C SER A 322 -17.01 -16.46 10.16
N PRO A 323 -15.68 -16.15 10.14
CA PRO A 323 -15.20 -14.87 9.65
C PRO A 323 -15.67 -14.56 8.21
N ALA A 324 -15.71 -15.56 7.36
CA ALA A 324 -16.15 -15.42 5.97
C ALA A 324 -17.65 -15.09 5.86
N ALA A 325 -18.49 -15.85 6.59
CA ALA A 325 -19.92 -15.60 6.64
C ALA A 325 -20.23 -14.21 7.23
N ALA A 326 -19.50 -13.82 8.28
CA ALA A 326 -19.61 -12.49 8.87
C ALA A 326 -19.27 -11.38 7.87
N ALA A 327 -18.15 -11.51 7.15
CA ALA A 327 -17.74 -10.57 6.13
C ALA A 327 -18.75 -10.47 4.97
N ALA A 328 -19.31 -11.61 4.55
CA ALA A 328 -20.30 -11.66 3.47
C ALA A 328 -21.64 -11.03 3.86
N ASP A 329 -22.04 -11.15 5.12
CA ASP A 329 -23.31 -10.61 5.64
C ASP A 329 -23.26 -9.10 5.92
N ILE A 330 -22.08 -8.50 6.12
CA ILE A 330 -21.92 -7.08 6.37
C ILE A 330 -22.22 -6.29 5.09
N LYS A 331 -23.16 -5.35 5.16
CA LYS A 331 -23.43 -4.38 4.09
C LYS A 331 -22.56 -3.15 4.33
N MET A 332 -21.53 -2.97 3.54
CA MET A 332 -20.53 -1.91 3.75
C MET A 332 -21.01 -0.51 3.35
N GLY A 333 -22.11 -0.40 2.59
CA GLY A 333 -22.68 0.89 2.22
C GLY A 333 -21.72 1.72 1.37
N LYS A 334 -21.37 2.94 1.81
CA LYS A 334 -20.45 3.82 1.07
C LYS A 334 -19.08 3.18 0.80
N TYR A 335 -18.67 2.22 1.62
CA TYR A 335 -17.37 1.56 1.50
C TYR A 335 -17.33 0.48 0.41
N ASP A 336 -18.49 0.04 -0.11
CA ASP A 336 -18.55 -0.82 -1.30
C ASP A 336 -18.01 -0.10 -2.56
N ASN A 337 -18.03 1.25 -2.56
CA ASN A 337 -17.47 2.06 -3.64
C ASN A 337 -15.97 2.39 -3.46
N TRP A 338 -15.38 2.05 -2.31
CA TRP A 338 -13.95 2.20 -2.11
C TRP A 338 -13.20 1.12 -2.89
N MET A 339 -11.94 1.38 -3.22
CA MET A 339 -11.09 0.36 -3.84
C MET A 339 -10.83 -0.78 -2.85
N GLY A 340 -10.86 -2.03 -3.34
CA GLY A 340 -10.57 -3.22 -2.55
C GLY A 340 -11.63 -3.59 -1.51
N PRO A 341 -12.95 -3.53 -1.81
CA PRO A 341 -13.99 -3.86 -0.83
C PRO A 341 -13.93 -5.31 -0.34
N GLU A 342 -13.37 -6.22 -1.12
CA GLU A 342 -13.15 -7.63 -0.77
C GLU A 342 -12.16 -7.81 0.40
N ARG A 343 -11.39 -6.78 0.74
CA ARG A 343 -10.48 -6.79 1.91
C ARG A 343 -11.22 -6.93 3.24
N ILE A 344 -12.53 -6.71 3.24
CA ILE A 344 -13.38 -6.92 4.43
C ILE A 344 -13.19 -8.31 5.05
N VAL A 345 -12.96 -9.36 4.23
CA VAL A 345 -12.79 -10.72 4.77
C VAL A 345 -11.53 -10.82 5.63
N MET A 346 -10.41 -10.27 5.19
CA MET A 346 -9.16 -10.26 5.96
C MET A 346 -9.27 -9.37 7.20
N ASN A 347 -9.93 -8.23 7.05
CA ASN A 347 -10.16 -7.30 8.16
C ASN A 347 -11.04 -7.96 9.25
N THR A 348 -12.02 -8.77 8.83
CA THR A 348 -12.85 -9.55 9.73
C THR A 348 -12.05 -10.65 10.44
N VAL A 349 -11.18 -11.38 9.73
CA VAL A 349 -10.28 -12.39 10.35
C VAL A 349 -9.44 -11.74 11.45
N ARG A 350 -8.80 -10.61 11.18
CA ARG A 350 -7.97 -9.89 12.18
C ARG A 350 -8.76 -9.45 13.41
N LEU A 351 -9.98 -8.94 13.22
CA LEU A 351 -10.86 -8.59 14.35
C LEU A 351 -11.28 -9.82 15.15
N TYR A 352 -11.51 -10.97 14.50
CA TYR A 352 -11.78 -12.23 15.20
C TYR A 352 -10.60 -12.64 16.08
N ASP A 353 -9.37 -12.48 15.61
CA ASP A 353 -8.17 -12.77 16.40
C ASP A 353 -8.05 -11.82 17.59
N GLU A 354 -8.37 -10.53 17.41
CA GLU A 354 -8.45 -9.58 18.51
C GLU A 354 -9.51 -10.01 19.56
N PHE A 355 -10.71 -10.38 19.13
CA PHE A 355 -11.80 -10.76 20.04
C PHE A 355 -11.53 -12.08 20.77
N LYS A 356 -10.79 -13.01 20.15
CA LYS A 356 -10.33 -14.25 20.78
C LYS A 356 -9.16 -14.05 21.73
N GLY A 357 -8.45 -12.90 21.66
CA GLY A 357 -7.19 -12.68 22.38
C GLY A 357 -6.01 -13.48 21.81
N THR A 358 -6.09 -13.90 20.55
CA THR A 358 -5.07 -14.72 19.86
C THR A 358 -4.26 -13.89 18.84
N LEU A 359 -4.50 -12.57 18.77
CA LEU A 359 -3.81 -11.69 17.82
C LEU A 359 -2.31 -11.71 18.05
N THR A 360 -1.55 -11.95 16.98
CA THR A 360 -0.09 -11.86 16.95
C THR A 360 0.35 -10.98 15.76
N PRO A 361 1.62 -10.52 15.73
CA PRO A 361 2.15 -9.85 14.53
C PRO A 361 2.17 -10.74 13.29
N ASP A 362 2.32 -12.05 13.48
CA ASP A 362 2.31 -13.03 12.39
C ASP A 362 0.89 -13.27 11.89
N ILE A 363 0.81 -13.68 10.64
CA ILE A 363 -0.44 -13.95 9.94
C ILE A 363 -0.75 -15.43 10.04
N ASP A 364 -1.99 -15.77 10.37
CA ASP A 364 -2.52 -17.10 10.08
C ASP A 364 -2.84 -17.19 8.58
N VAL A 365 -1.83 -17.60 7.80
CA VAL A 365 -1.92 -17.69 6.33
C VAL A 365 -2.99 -18.69 5.91
N GLU A 366 -3.04 -19.86 6.56
CA GLU A 366 -3.99 -20.92 6.16
C GLU A 366 -5.41 -20.57 6.57
N GLY A 367 -5.62 -20.07 7.79
CA GLY A 367 -6.95 -19.63 8.23
C GLY A 367 -7.49 -18.46 7.40
N THR A 368 -6.63 -17.50 7.04
CA THR A 368 -7.01 -16.39 6.15
C THR A 368 -7.40 -16.91 4.77
N LYS A 369 -6.63 -17.86 4.21
CA LYS A 369 -6.93 -18.49 2.92
C LYS A 369 -8.28 -19.20 2.94
N GLN A 370 -8.56 -19.99 3.97
CA GLN A 370 -9.84 -20.68 4.09
C GLN A 370 -11.00 -19.69 4.18
N ALA A 371 -10.86 -18.61 4.96
CA ALA A 371 -11.87 -17.57 5.06
C ALA A 371 -12.15 -16.89 3.69
N ILE A 372 -11.12 -16.63 2.90
CA ILE A 372 -11.26 -16.02 1.57
C ILE A 372 -11.97 -16.98 0.60
N LEU A 373 -11.62 -18.26 0.59
CA LEU A 373 -12.26 -19.26 -0.27
C LEU A 373 -13.76 -19.43 0.09
N GLU A 374 -14.07 -19.49 1.39
CA GLU A 374 -15.44 -19.53 1.88
C GLU A 374 -16.22 -18.26 1.49
N TYR A 375 -15.64 -17.07 1.71
CA TYR A 375 -16.25 -15.79 1.32
C TYR A 375 -16.58 -15.75 -0.17
N ASN A 376 -15.65 -16.14 -1.03
CA ASN A 376 -15.85 -16.15 -2.48
C ASN A 376 -16.95 -17.13 -2.89
N SER A 377 -17.05 -18.28 -2.22
CA SER A 377 -18.13 -19.26 -2.46
C SER A 377 -19.50 -18.69 -2.08
N ILE A 378 -19.61 -18.01 -0.93
CA ILE A 378 -20.85 -17.36 -0.50
C ILE A 378 -21.26 -16.29 -1.51
N LYS A 379 -20.33 -15.40 -1.91
CA LYS A 379 -20.62 -14.32 -2.88
C LYS A 379 -20.98 -14.84 -4.26
N ALA A 380 -20.42 -15.95 -4.70
CA ALA A 380 -20.81 -16.60 -5.97
C ALA A 380 -22.24 -17.19 -5.88
N GLY A 381 -22.61 -17.78 -4.74
CA GLY A 381 -23.95 -18.28 -4.49
C GLY A 381 -25.03 -17.18 -4.47
N GLU A 382 -24.72 -16.01 -3.89
CA GLU A 382 -25.63 -14.84 -3.90
C GLU A 382 -25.90 -14.29 -5.29
N LYS A 383 -24.94 -14.41 -6.24
CA LYS A 383 -25.12 -13.95 -7.65
C LYS A 383 -25.94 -14.90 -8.51
N SER A 384 -26.11 -16.14 -8.08
CA SER A 384 -26.85 -17.18 -8.81
C SER A 384 -28.28 -17.38 -8.28
N ALA A 385 -28.66 -16.73 -7.23
CA ALA A 385 -29.99 -16.71 -6.62
C ALA A 385 -30.74 -15.40 -6.93
#